data_e70031907e9ffdbdb04dca16f49119dc
#
_entry.id   e70031907e9ffdbdb04dca16f49119dc
#
_cell.length_a   1.000
_cell.length_b   1.000
_cell.length_c   1.000
_cell.angle_alpha   90.00
_cell.angle_beta   90.00
_cell.angle_gamma   90.00
#
_symmetry.space_group_name_H-M   'P 1'
#
loop_
_entity.id
_entity.type
_entity.pdbx_description
1 polymer ?
#
loop_
_entity_poly.entity_id
_entity_poly.type
_entity_poly.pdbx_seq_one_letter_code
_entity_poly.pdbx_strand_id
1 'polypeptide(L)'
;MSKPRKPKPRKPRFGAVVLLRLYVAGRAPNSVQAIANLEAICREHLKDHKLEVVDVLEDPMRAMAEGVLVTPSLSKLAPLPAVSVVGNLSDRAKVLLALGVNAGVKAG
;
A
#
# COMPACT_ATOMS: atom_id res chain seq x y z
N MET A 1 -30.76 6.76 20.06
CA MET A 1 -30.41 6.77 19.75
C MET A 1 -29.62 6.54 19.42
N SER A 2 -29.35 6.63 18.94
CA SER A 2 -28.69 6.53 18.48
C SER A 2 -28.00 6.66 17.88
N LYS A 3 -27.38 6.73 17.48
CA LYS A 3 -26.74 6.93 16.82
C LYS A 3 -26.33 6.81 16.06
N PRO A 4 -26.12 7.06 15.60
CA PRO A 4 -25.87 6.87 14.61
C PRO A 4 -24.86 6.61 14.15
N ARG A 5 -24.42 6.39 13.60
CA ARG A 5 -23.59 6.12 13.05
C ARG A 5 -23.40 6.60 12.09
N LYS A 6 -22.74 6.97 11.71
CA LYS A 6 -22.45 7.43 10.76
C LYS A 6 -22.46 6.66 9.73
N PRO A 7 -22.65 6.99 8.89
CA PRO A 7 -22.85 6.32 7.81
C PRO A 7 -21.64 6.07 7.25
N LYS A 8 -21.39 5.37 6.81
CA LYS A 8 -20.39 5.05 6.31
C LYS A 8 -20.25 5.59 5.18
N PRO A 9 -19.40 5.83 4.80
CA PRO A 9 -19.16 6.50 3.71
C PRO A 9 -19.46 5.69 2.60
N ARG A 10 -19.94 6.04 1.87
CA ARG A 10 -20.35 5.40 0.87
C ARG A 10 -19.28 5.23 0.14
N LYS A 11 -18.80 4.54 -0.21
CA LYS A 11 -17.86 4.34 -0.86
C LYS A 11 -17.90 4.65 -2.07
N PRO A 12 -17.29 5.30 -2.51
CA PRO A 12 -17.32 5.79 -3.74
C PRO A 12 -16.93 4.73 -4.63
N ARG A 13 -17.41 4.63 -5.62
CA ARG A 13 -17.19 3.68 -6.41
C ARG A 13 -15.93 3.92 -6.95
N PHE A 14 -15.49 4.98 -7.28
CA PHE A 14 -14.23 5.12 -7.71
C PHE A 14 -13.65 5.90 -6.73
N GLY A 15 -12.55 5.91 -6.36
CA GLY A 15 -11.99 6.75 -5.40
C GLY A 15 -12.01 6.21 -4.03
N ALA A 16 -12.20 4.96 -3.88
CA ALA A 16 -12.09 4.39 -2.56
C ALA A 16 -10.69 4.63 -2.06
N VAL A 17 -10.54 4.92 -0.78
CA VAL A 17 -9.23 5.18 -0.21
C VAL A 17 -8.45 3.87 -0.15
N VAL A 18 -7.24 3.91 -0.65
CA VAL A 18 -6.37 2.74 -0.63
C VAL A 18 -5.45 2.88 0.56
N LEU A 19 -5.45 1.89 1.44
CA LEU A 19 -4.59 1.92 2.62
C LEU A 19 -3.41 1.02 2.39
N LEU A 20 -2.24 1.61 2.48
CA LEU A 20 -1.00 0.92 2.17
C LEU A 20 -0.04 0.99 3.34
N ARG A 21 0.73 -0.07 3.53
CA ARG A 21 1.79 -0.08 4.53
C ARG A 21 3.02 -0.66 3.88
N LEU A 22 4.12 0.07 3.92
CA LEU A 22 5.37 -0.37 3.34
C LEU A 22 6.37 -0.63 4.46
N TYR A 23 6.85 -1.85 4.55
CA TYR A 23 7.85 -2.21 5.55
C TYR A 23 9.22 -2.11 4.91
N VAL A 24 10.10 -1.38 5.56
CA VAL A 24 11.45 -1.14 5.05
C VAL A 24 12.48 -1.45 6.12
N ALA A 25 13.72 -1.58 5.73
CA ALA A 25 14.82 -1.82 6.66
C ALA A 25 15.77 -0.63 6.56
N GLY A 26 15.47 0.39 7.30
CA GLY A 26 16.28 1.58 7.37
C GLY A 26 16.53 2.18 6.00
N ARG A 27 17.78 2.42 5.69
CA ARG A 27 18.14 3.00 4.42
C ARG A 27 18.75 2.02 3.46
N ALA A 28 18.44 0.74 3.61
CA ALA A 28 18.91 -0.24 2.66
C ALA A 28 18.51 0.18 1.25
N PRO A 29 19.35 -0.04 0.27
CA PRO A 29 19.09 0.47 -1.09
C PRO A 29 17.75 0.04 -1.66
N ASN A 30 17.35 -1.20 -1.47
CA ASN A 30 16.07 -1.65 -1.99
C ASN A 30 14.90 -0.99 -1.27
N SER A 31 15.07 -0.67 0.02
CA SER A 31 14.03 0.02 0.77
C SER A 31 13.87 1.45 0.27
N VAL A 32 14.98 2.12 0.00
CA VAL A 32 14.94 3.48 -0.52
C VAL A 32 14.25 3.48 -1.88
N GLN A 33 14.58 2.50 -2.72
CA GLN A 33 13.95 2.41 -4.02
C GLN A 33 12.47 2.12 -3.91
N ALA A 34 12.09 1.25 -2.97
CA ALA A 34 10.68 0.90 -2.81
C ALA A 34 9.86 2.13 -2.43
N ILE A 35 10.39 2.96 -1.54
CA ILE A 35 9.69 4.17 -1.14
C ILE A 35 9.48 5.08 -2.36
N ALA A 36 10.55 5.31 -3.11
CA ALA A 36 10.46 6.20 -4.27
C ALA A 36 9.52 5.65 -5.33
N ASN A 37 9.62 4.37 -5.60
CA ASN A 37 8.78 3.74 -6.62
C ASN A 37 7.31 3.79 -6.22
N LEU A 38 7.04 3.52 -4.95
CA LEU A 38 5.66 3.51 -4.49
C LEU A 38 5.08 4.92 -4.47
N GLU A 39 5.85 5.89 -4.06
CA GLU A 39 5.37 7.27 -4.06
C GLU A 39 5.01 7.72 -5.46
N ALA A 40 5.81 7.33 -6.44
CA ALA A 40 5.51 7.69 -7.82
C ALA A 40 4.23 7.02 -8.30
N ILE A 41 4.04 5.76 -7.96
CA ILE A 41 2.83 5.04 -8.35
C ILE A 41 1.60 5.67 -7.71
N CYS A 42 1.69 6.00 -6.43
CA CYS A 42 0.57 6.60 -5.74
C CYS A 42 0.22 7.95 -6.35
N ARG A 43 1.23 8.74 -6.65
CA ARG A 43 1.01 10.06 -7.21
C ARG A 43 0.34 9.97 -8.58
N GLU A 44 0.71 8.97 -9.36
CA GLU A 44 0.22 8.87 -10.72
C GLU A 44 -1.09 8.13 -10.87
N HIS A 45 -1.36 7.20 -9.97
CA HIS A 45 -2.48 6.29 -10.17
C HIS A 45 -3.52 6.25 -9.07
N LEU A 46 -3.19 6.73 -7.88
CA LEU A 46 -4.13 6.64 -6.76
C LEU A 46 -4.55 8.03 -6.34
N LYS A 47 -5.89 8.32 -6.45
CA LYS A 47 -6.36 9.57 -6.06
C LYS A 47 -6.36 9.70 -4.60
N ASP A 48 -6.95 8.79 -3.86
CA ASP A 48 -7.03 8.85 -2.42
C ASP A 48 -6.30 7.66 -1.84
N HIS A 49 -5.28 7.90 -1.11
CA HIS A 49 -4.53 6.83 -0.49
C HIS A 49 -3.89 7.32 0.80
N LYS A 50 -3.59 6.38 1.65
CA LYS A 50 -2.83 6.65 2.85
C LYS A 50 -1.70 5.65 2.88
N LEU A 51 -0.49 6.12 3.05
CA LEU A 51 0.68 5.27 3.06
C LEU A 51 1.39 5.43 4.39
N GLU A 52 1.59 4.31 5.07
CA GLU A 52 2.38 4.29 6.29
C GLU A 52 3.68 3.56 5.96
N VAL A 53 4.81 4.13 6.33
CA VAL A 53 6.10 3.47 6.15
C VAL A 53 6.57 3.01 7.52
N VAL A 54 6.84 1.73 7.66
CA VAL A 54 7.27 1.14 8.92
C VAL A 54 8.70 0.65 8.77
N ASP A 55 9.59 1.19 9.58
CA ASP A 55 10.99 0.75 9.55
C ASP A 55 11.14 -0.40 10.54
N VAL A 56 11.36 -1.60 10.03
CA VAL A 56 11.44 -2.78 10.87
C VAL A 56 12.64 -2.76 11.79
N LEU A 57 13.63 -1.94 11.50
CA LEU A 57 14.78 -1.82 12.39
C LEU A 57 14.45 -0.98 13.61
N GLU A 58 13.49 -0.09 13.47
CA GLU A 58 13.06 0.74 14.58
C GLU A 58 11.90 0.12 15.36
N ASP A 59 11.16 -0.73 14.70
CA ASP A 59 9.97 -1.31 15.31
C ASP A 59 9.92 -2.81 15.04
N PRO A 60 10.89 -3.55 15.51
CA PRO A 60 10.97 -4.97 15.17
C PRO A 60 9.82 -5.80 15.77
N MET A 61 9.31 -5.36 16.91
CA MET A 61 8.23 -6.13 17.52
C MET A 61 6.97 -6.03 16.67
N ARG A 62 6.72 -4.87 16.12
CA ARG A 62 5.58 -4.69 15.25
C ARG A 62 5.73 -5.53 13.99
N ALA A 63 6.93 -5.53 13.42
CA ALA A 63 7.18 -6.32 12.21
C ALA A 63 6.93 -7.79 12.47
N MET A 64 7.39 -8.29 13.62
CA MET A 64 7.16 -9.68 13.97
C MET A 64 5.69 -9.97 14.16
N ALA A 65 4.99 -9.10 14.85
CA ALA A 65 3.57 -9.30 15.12
C ALA A 65 2.77 -9.31 13.83
N GLU A 66 3.21 -8.58 12.84
CA GLU A 66 2.51 -8.50 11.56
C GLU A 66 3.02 -9.48 10.53
N GLY A 67 3.94 -10.35 10.93
CA GLY A 67 4.40 -11.42 10.07
C GLY A 67 5.30 -11.00 8.93
N VAL A 68 6.02 -9.91 9.10
CA VAL A 68 6.92 -9.44 8.06
C VAL A 68 8.17 -10.29 8.06
N LEU A 69 8.43 -10.97 6.95
CA LEU A 69 9.58 -11.84 6.83
C LEU A 69 10.69 -11.27 5.95
N VAL A 70 10.34 -10.39 5.06
CA VAL A 70 11.28 -9.82 4.12
C VAL A 70 11.00 -8.37 3.94
N THR A 71 12.00 -7.58 3.67
CA THR A 71 11.84 -6.16 3.35
C THR A 71 12.60 -5.85 2.06
N PRO A 72 12.14 -4.89 1.28
CA PRO A 72 10.91 -4.15 1.48
C PRO A 72 9.69 -4.99 1.14
N SER A 73 8.59 -4.69 1.78
CA SER A 73 7.36 -5.44 1.56
C SER A 73 6.19 -4.48 1.65
N LEU A 74 5.37 -4.48 0.64
CA LEU A 74 4.19 -3.61 0.58
C LEU A 74 2.95 -4.41 0.89
N SER A 75 2.11 -3.88 1.77
CA SER A 75 0.81 -4.48 2.03
C SER A 75 -0.28 -3.50 1.67
N LYS A 76 -1.25 -3.95 0.90
CA LYS A 76 -2.46 -3.19 0.69
C LYS A 76 -3.46 -3.71 1.71
N LEU A 77 -3.88 -2.86 2.61
CA LEU A 77 -4.78 -3.25 3.68
C LEU A 77 -6.23 -3.06 3.32
N ALA A 78 -6.50 -2.11 2.44
CA ALA A 78 -7.85 -1.83 1.98
C ALA A 78 -7.77 -1.15 0.63
N PRO A 79 -8.72 -1.32 -0.25
CA PRO A 79 -9.88 -2.18 -0.09
C PRO A 79 -9.47 -3.65 -0.24
N LEU A 80 -10.30 -4.53 0.26
CA LEU A 80 -10.03 -5.95 0.12
C LEU A 80 -10.13 -6.37 -1.34
N PRO A 81 -9.40 -7.38 -1.72
CA PRO A 81 -8.65 -8.28 -0.85
C PRO A 81 -7.32 -7.67 -0.44
N ALA A 82 -6.84 -8.07 0.71
CA ALA A 82 -5.52 -7.65 1.16
C ALA A 82 -4.49 -8.35 0.31
N VAL A 83 -3.45 -7.64 -0.05
CA VAL A 83 -2.42 -8.17 -0.95
C VAL A 83 -1.06 -7.72 -0.47
N SER A 84 -0.05 -8.51 -0.71
CA SER A 84 1.32 -8.13 -0.38
C SER A 84 2.21 -8.26 -1.60
N VAL A 85 3.16 -7.37 -1.73
CA VAL A 85 4.15 -7.41 -2.80
C VAL A 85 5.51 -7.22 -2.16
N VAL A 86 6.43 -8.14 -2.43
CA VAL A 86 7.76 -8.09 -1.86
C VAL A 86 8.75 -7.58 -2.90
N GLY A 87 9.70 -6.78 -2.47
CA GLY A 87 10.77 -6.29 -3.33
C GLY A 87 10.78 -4.79 -3.46
N ASN A 88 11.63 -4.27 -4.30
CA ASN A 88 11.83 -2.83 -4.40
C ASN A 88 10.75 -2.12 -5.22
N LEU A 89 9.74 -2.86 -5.65
CA LEU A 89 8.60 -2.30 -6.36
C LEU A 89 8.96 -1.73 -7.73
N SER A 90 10.02 -2.21 -8.31
CA SER A 90 10.43 -1.74 -9.63
C SER A 90 9.55 -2.31 -10.74
N ASP A 91 8.88 -3.42 -10.49
CA ASP A 91 7.97 -3.98 -11.47
C ASP A 91 6.62 -3.27 -11.31
N ARG A 92 6.51 -2.15 -11.96
CA ARG A 92 5.34 -1.29 -11.82
C ARG A 92 4.03 -2.02 -12.16
N ALA A 93 4.04 -2.80 -13.22
CA ALA A 93 2.83 -3.51 -13.62
C ALA A 93 2.35 -4.46 -12.54
N LYS A 94 3.29 -5.13 -11.89
CA LYS A 94 2.95 -6.06 -10.83
C LYS A 94 2.34 -5.32 -9.65
N VAL A 95 2.91 -4.17 -9.31
CA VAL A 95 2.40 -3.38 -8.20
C VAL A 95 1.01 -2.86 -8.52
N LEU A 96 0.82 -2.34 -9.71
CA LEU A 96 -0.49 -1.81 -10.10
C LEU A 96 -1.55 -2.90 -10.08
N LEU A 97 -1.19 -4.07 -10.55
CA LEU A 97 -2.11 -5.18 -10.53
C LEU A 97 -2.48 -5.54 -9.09
N ALA A 98 -1.50 -5.58 -8.20
CA ALA A 98 -1.75 -5.91 -6.80
C ALA A 98 -2.64 -4.86 -6.14
N LEU A 99 -2.49 -3.61 -6.54
CA LEU A 99 -3.29 -2.54 -5.97
C LEU A 99 -4.69 -2.46 -6.56
N GLY A 100 -4.95 -3.24 -7.59
CA GLY A 100 -6.26 -3.23 -8.22
C GLY A 100 -6.45 -2.06 -9.17
N VAL A 101 -5.36 -1.51 -9.67
CA VAL A 101 -5.42 -0.39 -10.58
C VAL A 101 -5.28 -0.89 -12.00
N ASN A 102 -6.18 -0.47 -12.84
CA ASN A 102 -6.14 -0.86 -14.22
C ASN A 102 -5.40 0.09 -15.05
N ALA A 103 -4.25 0.44 -14.65
CA ALA A 103 -3.54 1.43 -15.34
C ALA A 103 -3.21 0.96 -16.70
N GLY A 104 -3.40 1.61 -17.58
CA GLY A 104 -3.05 1.26 -18.85
C GLY A 104 -4.05 0.55 -19.58
N VAL A 105 -5.04 0.17 -18.94
CA VAL A 105 -5.98 -0.47 -19.63
C VAL A 105 -6.90 0.36 -19.88
N LYS A 106 -7.10 0.79 -20.35
CA LYS A 106 -7.94 1.55 -20.49
C LYS A 106 -8.92 0.96 -20.55
N ALA A 107 -9.26 0.67 -20.13
CA ALA A 107 -10.23 0.12 -19.99
C ALA A 107 -10.92 0.32 -20.88
N GLY A 108 -10.72 0.39 -21.31
CA GLY A 108 -11.48 0.65 -22.19
C GLY A 108 -11.54 0.89 -21.93
#